data_929fb151b1a2e384f9631e669397dc22
#
_entry.id   929fb151b1a2e384f9631e669397dc22
#
_cell.length_a   1.000
_cell.length_b   1.000
_cell.length_c   1.000
_cell.angle_alpha   90.00
_cell.angle_beta   90.00
_cell.angle_gamma   90.00
#
_symmetry.space_group_name_H-M   'P 1'
#
loop_
_entity.id
_entity.type
_entity.pdbx_description
1 polymer ?
#
loop_
_entity_poly.entity_id
_entity_poly.type
_entity_poly.pdbx_seq_one_letter_code
_entity_poly.pdbx_strand_id
1 'polypeptide(L)'
;KVFSRPFWEDLAAHPEIAAEFDALMGPAGHGVPDYDVELSGGWDAVRTVVDVGGGTGALLAALLRRHPAAKGILVDLPGTVARAGEIVSDVADRVTLAGQSFFDPLPAGADLYLLKSVLNDWPDEPTVAILRRCAEAAHAGASIAILGGVAPDAAPRTLGIDMLVAGGKTSPLAQFTELARQAGLEVVAAGTQSSGRYVVECKLAQS
;
A
#
# COMPACT_ATOMS: atom_id res chain seq x y z
N LYS A 1 -18.03 18.39 14.75
CA LYS A 1 -18.13 17.28 13.78
C LYS A 1 -18.53 17.89 12.44
N VAL A 2 -17.62 17.93 11.47
CA VAL A 2 -17.90 18.45 10.12
C VAL A 2 -18.49 17.32 9.24
N PHE A 3 -18.14 16.06 9.52
CA PHE A 3 -18.62 14.89 8.79
C PHE A 3 -19.41 13.97 9.71
N SER A 4 -20.50 13.42 9.20
CA SER A 4 -21.37 12.49 9.94
C SER A 4 -20.87 11.04 9.92
N ARG A 5 -19.88 10.73 9.07
CA ARG A 5 -19.28 9.42 8.84
C ARG A 5 -17.76 9.52 8.82
N PRO A 6 -17.02 8.41 9.03
CA PRO A 6 -15.58 8.33 8.73
C PRO A 6 -15.30 8.69 7.27
N PHE A 7 -14.13 9.29 7.01
CA PHE A 7 -13.76 9.81 5.69
C PHE A 7 -13.96 8.79 4.54
N TRP A 8 -13.48 7.56 4.73
CA TRP A 8 -13.56 6.52 3.69
C TRP A 8 -14.99 6.02 3.44
N GLU A 9 -15.84 5.97 4.49
CA GLU A 9 -17.26 5.64 4.35
C GLU A 9 -18.03 6.76 3.63
N ASP A 10 -17.67 8.01 3.90
CA ASP A 10 -18.25 9.17 3.25
C ASP A 10 -17.85 9.21 1.77
N LEU A 11 -16.59 8.95 1.47
CA LEU A 11 -16.07 8.88 0.10
C LEU A 11 -16.76 7.76 -0.70
N ALA A 12 -16.96 6.57 -0.09
CA ALA A 12 -17.67 5.46 -0.73
C ALA A 12 -19.13 5.76 -1.02
N ALA A 13 -19.76 6.66 -0.24
CA ALA A 13 -21.15 7.09 -0.43
C ALA A 13 -21.31 8.17 -1.52
N HIS A 14 -20.22 8.79 -1.98
CA HIS A 14 -20.21 9.90 -2.95
C HIS A 14 -19.28 9.60 -4.14
N PRO A 15 -19.75 8.83 -5.15
CA PRO A 15 -18.91 8.37 -6.26
C PRO A 15 -18.22 9.49 -7.07
N GLU A 16 -18.85 10.66 -7.18
CA GLU A 16 -18.27 11.84 -7.83
C GLU A 16 -17.07 12.39 -7.07
N ILE A 17 -17.16 12.48 -5.74
CA ILE A 17 -16.05 12.93 -4.87
C ILE A 17 -14.94 11.87 -4.85
N ALA A 18 -15.31 10.59 -4.85
CA ALA A 18 -14.35 9.49 -4.94
C ALA A 18 -13.56 9.54 -6.26
N ALA A 19 -14.20 9.87 -7.37
CA ALA A 19 -13.52 10.01 -8.66
C ALA A 19 -12.55 11.21 -8.69
N GLU A 20 -12.92 12.35 -8.10
CA GLU A 20 -12.04 13.51 -7.95
C GLU A 20 -10.86 13.20 -7.02
N PHE A 21 -11.10 12.49 -5.92
CA PHE A 21 -10.06 12.04 -5.01
C PHE A 21 -9.07 11.08 -5.71
N ASP A 22 -9.55 10.09 -6.46
CA ASP A 22 -8.70 9.17 -7.22
C ASP A 22 -7.89 9.91 -8.30
N ALA A 23 -8.46 10.91 -8.97
CA ALA A 23 -7.73 11.74 -9.92
C ALA A 23 -6.61 12.54 -9.24
N LEU A 24 -6.86 13.07 -8.04
CA LEU A 24 -5.86 13.79 -7.24
C LEU A 24 -4.75 12.86 -6.75
N MET A 25 -5.09 11.64 -6.33
CA MET A 25 -4.13 10.62 -5.84
C MET A 25 -3.47 9.84 -6.97
N GLY A 26 -4.02 9.91 -8.19
CA GLY A 26 -3.53 9.21 -9.37
C GLY A 26 -2.30 9.85 -10.04
N PRO A 27 -1.94 9.37 -11.26
CA PRO A 27 -0.72 9.81 -11.97
C PRO A 27 -0.62 11.30 -12.28
N ALA A 28 -1.76 11.98 -12.41
CA ALA A 28 -1.83 13.41 -12.69
C ALA A 28 -1.69 14.31 -11.44
N GLY A 29 -1.74 13.73 -10.23
CA GLY A 29 -1.69 14.44 -8.96
C GLY A 29 -0.45 14.09 -8.14
N HIS A 30 -0.65 13.87 -6.83
CA HIS A 30 0.43 13.51 -5.89
C HIS A 30 0.96 12.07 -6.06
N GLY A 31 0.29 11.29 -6.89
CA GLY A 31 0.58 9.88 -7.11
C GLY A 31 1.62 9.60 -8.17
N VAL A 32 2.66 10.44 -8.36
CA VAL A 32 3.77 10.10 -9.25
C VAL A 32 4.28 8.71 -8.84
N PRO A 33 4.18 7.72 -9.71
CA PRO A 33 4.62 6.38 -9.37
C PRO A 33 6.11 6.41 -9.08
N ASP A 34 6.46 5.94 -7.89
CA ASP A 34 7.84 5.70 -7.55
C ASP A 34 8.22 4.35 -8.15
N TYR A 35 8.77 4.41 -9.35
CA TYR A 35 9.14 3.20 -10.11
C TYR A 35 10.30 2.42 -9.50
N ASP A 36 10.99 3.01 -8.53
CA ASP A 36 12.21 2.48 -7.95
C ASP A 36 11.95 1.88 -6.55
N VAL A 37 11.03 0.91 -6.48
CA VAL A 37 10.86 0.10 -5.27
C VAL A 37 12.02 -0.89 -5.19
N GLU A 38 12.99 -0.60 -4.34
CA GLU A 38 14.12 -1.47 -4.06
C GLU A 38 13.73 -2.45 -2.95
N LEU A 39 13.90 -3.75 -3.21
CA LEU A 39 13.67 -4.83 -2.25
C LEU A 39 15.02 -5.38 -1.78
N SER A 40 15.15 -5.75 -0.51
CA SER A 40 16.38 -6.31 0.06
C SER A 40 16.81 -7.60 -0.63
N GLY A 41 15.87 -8.40 -1.12
CA GLY A 41 16.09 -9.61 -1.91
C GLY A 41 16.10 -9.39 -3.43
N GLY A 42 15.97 -8.15 -3.90
CA GLY A 42 15.81 -7.84 -5.33
C GLY A 42 14.47 -8.33 -5.91
N TRP A 43 14.29 -8.12 -7.22
CA TRP A 43 13.05 -8.45 -7.94
C TRP A 43 13.08 -9.81 -8.65
N ASP A 44 14.23 -10.48 -8.72
CA ASP A 44 14.40 -11.69 -9.53
C ASP A 44 13.51 -12.86 -9.10
N ALA A 45 13.16 -12.92 -7.82
CA ALA A 45 12.26 -13.94 -7.26
C ALA A 45 10.79 -13.54 -7.27
N VAL A 46 10.44 -12.27 -7.53
CA VAL A 46 9.06 -11.77 -7.48
C VAL A 46 8.31 -12.15 -8.76
N ARG A 47 7.28 -12.98 -8.63
CA ARG A 47 6.39 -13.40 -9.73
C ARG A 47 5.00 -12.83 -9.58
N THR A 48 4.54 -12.61 -8.34
CA THR A 48 3.21 -12.08 -8.06
C THR A 48 3.29 -10.97 -7.03
N VAL A 49 2.72 -9.81 -7.39
CA VAL A 49 2.61 -8.62 -6.53
C VAL A 49 1.15 -8.38 -6.20
N VAL A 50 0.82 -8.18 -4.94
CA VAL A 50 -0.47 -7.63 -4.49
C VAL A 50 -0.25 -6.18 -4.10
N ASP A 51 -0.88 -5.25 -4.83
CA ASP A 51 -0.89 -3.81 -4.52
C ASP A 51 -2.12 -3.52 -3.64
N VAL A 52 -1.88 -3.39 -2.34
CA VAL A 52 -2.92 -3.27 -1.31
C VAL A 52 -3.28 -1.81 -1.12
N GLY A 53 -4.51 -1.44 -1.44
CA GLY A 53 -4.92 -0.04 -1.49
C GLY A 53 -4.22 0.70 -2.64
N GLY A 54 -4.06 0.03 -3.79
CA GLY A 54 -3.28 0.53 -4.92
C GLY A 54 -3.99 1.59 -5.78
N GLY A 55 -5.18 2.05 -5.36
CA GLY A 55 -5.95 3.04 -6.08
C GLY A 55 -6.34 2.56 -7.47
N THR A 56 -6.08 3.37 -8.47
CA THR A 56 -6.33 3.03 -9.88
C THR A 56 -5.21 2.21 -10.54
N GLY A 57 -4.20 1.74 -9.76
CA GLY A 57 -3.18 0.82 -10.23
C GLY A 57 -1.96 1.45 -10.91
N ALA A 58 -1.74 2.75 -10.77
CA ALA A 58 -0.64 3.45 -11.43
C ALA A 58 0.74 2.89 -11.04
N LEU A 59 0.97 2.64 -9.75
CA LEU A 59 2.21 2.04 -9.28
C LEU A 59 2.36 0.61 -9.77
N LEU A 60 1.32 -0.21 -9.63
CA LEU A 60 1.33 -1.59 -10.09
C LEU A 60 1.65 -1.69 -11.58
N ALA A 61 0.98 -0.90 -12.42
CA ALA A 61 1.25 -0.86 -13.86
C ALA A 61 2.72 -0.51 -14.16
N ALA A 62 3.27 0.49 -13.47
CA ALA A 62 4.65 0.91 -13.62
C ALA A 62 5.65 -0.21 -13.25
N LEU A 63 5.41 -0.89 -12.13
CA LEU A 63 6.22 -2.03 -11.70
C LEU A 63 6.16 -3.19 -12.69
N LEU A 64 4.97 -3.51 -13.21
CA LEU A 64 4.81 -4.59 -14.19
C LEU A 64 5.47 -4.28 -15.54
N ARG A 65 5.52 -3.00 -15.96
CA ARG A 65 6.29 -2.59 -17.15
C ARG A 65 7.79 -2.84 -16.96
N ARG A 66 8.30 -2.54 -15.76
CA ARG A 66 9.72 -2.72 -15.43
C ARG A 66 10.08 -4.20 -15.19
N HIS A 67 9.14 -4.99 -14.69
CA HIS A 67 9.32 -6.40 -14.35
C HIS A 67 8.38 -7.29 -15.18
N PRO A 68 8.70 -7.57 -16.45
CA PRO A 68 7.79 -8.24 -17.38
C PRO A 68 7.44 -9.68 -17.01
N ALA A 69 8.22 -10.33 -16.15
CA ALA A 69 7.95 -11.67 -15.63
C ALA A 69 6.93 -11.68 -14.47
N ALA A 70 6.63 -10.52 -13.89
CA ALA A 70 5.71 -10.41 -12.77
C ALA A 70 4.25 -10.23 -13.23
N LYS A 71 3.32 -10.72 -12.39
CA LYS A 71 1.88 -10.46 -12.46
C LYS A 71 1.46 -9.64 -11.26
N GLY A 72 0.35 -8.91 -11.39
CA GLY A 72 -0.17 -8.05 -10.33
C GLY A 72 -1.61 -8.34 -9.96
N ILE A 73 -1.93 -8.15 -8.71
CA ILE A 73 -3.31 -8.12 -8.20
C ILE A 73 -3.51 -6.75 -7.57
N LEU A 74 -4.41 -5.96 -8.13
CA LEU A 74 -4.78 -4.66 -7.60
C LEU A 74 -5.93 -4.83 -6.62
N VAL A 75 -5.71 -4.49 -5.37
CA VAL A 75 -6.73 -4.52 -4.30
C VAL A 75 -7.08 -3.10 -3.91
N ASP A 76 -8.32 -2.72 -4.14
CA ASP A 76 -8.91 -1.46 -3.67
C ASP A 76 -10.44 -1.57 -3.67
N LEU A 77 -11.13 -0.54 -3.19
CA LEU A 77 -12.61 -0.52 -3.18
C LEU A 77 -13.18 -0.74 -4.60
N PRO A 78 -14.33 -1.41 -4.72
CA PRO A 78 -14.90 -1.77 -6.03
C PRO A 78 -15.04 -0.59 -6.99
N GLY A 79 -15.46 0.59 -6.50
CA GLY A 79 -15.58 1.80 -7.30
C GLY A 79 -14.24 2.33 -7.83
N THR A 80 -13.16 2.17 -7.06
CA THR A 80 -11.81 2.61 -7.44
C THR A 80 -11.21 1.68 -8.49
N VAL A 81 -11.24 0.36 -8.26
CA VAL A 81 -10.68 -0.60 -9.25
C VAL A 81 -11.45 -0.58 -10.58
N ALA A 82 -12.73 -0.23 -10.57
CA ALA A 82 -13.51 -0.06 -11.81
C ALA A 82 -12.95 1.05 -12.72
N ARG A 83 -12.21 2.01 -12.18
CA ARG A 83 -11.55 3.09 -12.93
C ARG A 83 -10.09 2.77 -13.34
N ALA A 84 -9.58 1.60 -12.98
CA ALA A 84 -8.20 1.21 -13.28
C ALA A 84 -7.95 0.90 -14.76
N GLY A 85 -9.00 0.58 -15.55
CA GLY A 85 -8.90 -0.02 -16.87
C GLY A 85 -7.98 0.70 -17.85
N GLU A 86 -8.05 2.04 -17.94
CA GLU A 86 -7.18 2.83 -18.83
C GLU A 86 -5.72 2.83 -18.35
N ILE A 87 -5.50 2.90 -17.04
CA ILE A 87 -4.17 3.03 -16.42
C ILE A 87 -3.37 1.73 -16.56
N VAL A 88 -4.04 0.58 -16.45
CA VAL A 88 -3.40 -0.74 -16.53
C VAL A 88 -3.52 -1.37 -17.92
N SER A 89 -4.05 -0.65 -18.92
CA SER A 89 -4.46 -1.21 -20.24
C SER A 89 -3.33 -1.94 -20.97
N ASP A 90 -2.13 -1.43 -20.93
CA ASP A 90 -0.94 -2.00 -21.59
C ASP A 90 -0.32 -3.21 -20.87
N VAL A 91 -0.75 -3.48 -19.64
CA VAL A 91 -0.35 -4.63 -18.81
C VAL A 91 -1.54 -5.46 -18.35
N ALA A 92 -2.72 -5.25 -18.94
CA ALA A 92 -3.99 -5.84 -18.49
C ALA A 92 -3.99 -7.37 -18.51
N ASP A 93 -3.21 -7.99 -19.40
CA ASP A 93 -3.01 -9.44 -19.47
C ASP A 93 -2.31 -10.04 -18.22
N ARG A 94 -1.68 -9.18 -17.43
CA ARG A 94 -0.94 -9.54 -16.21
C ARG A 94 -1.53 -8.96 -14.95
N VAL A 95 -2.66 -8.25 -15.03
CA VAL A 95 -3.33 -7.61 -13.88
C VAL A 95 -4.65 -8.29 -13.56
N THR A 96 -4.85 -8.64 -12.31
CA THR A 96 -6.15 -9.03 -11.76
C THR A 96 -6.69 -7.89 -10.90
N LEU A 97 -7.94 -7.51 -11.11
CA LEU A 97 -8.62 -6.49 -10.32
C LEU A 97 -9.42 -7.15 -9.21
N ALA A 98 -9.15 -6.83 -7.95
CA ALA A 98 -9.83 -7.32 -6.76
C ALA A 98 -10.54 -6.16 -6.05
N GLY A 99 -11.81 -5.95 -6.37
CA GLY A 99 -12.64 -4.91 -5.77
C GLY A 99 -13.12 -5.32 -4.38
N GLN A 100 -12.33 -5.04 -3.36
CA GLN A 100 -12.62 -5.39 -1.97
C GLN A 100 -11.94 -4.43 -0.99
N SER A 101 -12.37 -4.46 0.27
CA SER A 101 -11.64 -3.80 1.35
C SER A 101 -10.35 -4.56 1.69
N PHE A 102 -9.28 -3.85 2.01
CA PHE A 102 -8.06 -4.48 2.53
C PHE A 102 -8.18 -4.95 4.00
N PHE A 103 -9.30 -4.69 4.65
CA PHE A 103 -9.66 -5.32 5.93
C PHE A 103 -10.24 -6.71 5.76
N ASP A 104 -10.70 -7.07 4.54
CA ASP A 104 -11.12 -8.42 4.19
C ASP A 104 -9.90 -9.32 3.91
N PRO A 105 -10.07 -10.66 3.85
CA PRO A 105 -8.98 -11.56 3.47
C PRO A 105 -8.37 -11.19 2.13
N LEU A 106 -7.06 -10.93 2.10
CA LEU A 106 -6.33 -10.56 0.88
C LEU A 106 -6.08 -11.78 -0.03
N PRO A 107 -5.86 -11.56 -1.35
CA PRO A 107 -5.40 -12.59 -2.25
C PRO A 107 -4.11 -13.24 -1.73
N ALA A 108 -4.13 -14.57 -1.55
CA ALA A 108 -3.05 -15.30 -0.92
C ALA A 108 -1.98 -15.77 -1.91
N GLY A 109 -0.78 -16.05 -1.39
CA GLY A 109 0.29 -16.72 -2.13
C GLY A 109 1.13 -15.82 -3.03
N ALA A 110 1.04 -14.50 -2.90
CA ALA A 110 1.92 -13.58 -3.61
C ALA A 110 3.32 -13.50 -2.97
N ASP A 111 4.32 -13.16 -3.79
CA ASP A 111 5.71 -12.99 -3.36
C ASP A 111 5.94 -11.62 -2.71
N LEU A 112 5.13 -10.63 -3.09
CA LEU A 112 5.21 -9.26 -2.57
C LEU A 112 3.82 -8.71 -2.31
N TYR A 113 3.61 -8.19 -1.10
CA TYR A 113 2.48 -7.33 -0.72
C TYR A 113 3.00 -5.91 -0.59
N LEU A 114 2.46 -4.99 -1.37
CA LEU A 114 2.90 -3.61 -1.46
C LEU A 114 1.83 -2.69 -0.87
N LEU A 115 2.22 -1.82 0.06
CA LEU A 115 1.36 -0.80 0.65
C LEU A 115 2.01 0.58 0.43
N LYS A 116 1.52 1.33 -0.55
CA LYS A 116 2.02 2.69 -0.81
C LYS A 116 1.01 3.72 -0.33
N SER A 117 1.42 4.54 0.62
CA SER A 117 0.57 5.62 1.18
C SER A 117 -0.78 5.13 1.72
N VAL A 118 -0.80 3.93 2.29
CA VAL A 118 -1.98 3.33 2.92
C VAL A 118 -1.95 3.55 4.43
N LEU A 119 -0.86 3.16 5.08
CA LEU A 119 -0.80 3.15 6.55
C LEU A 119 -0.78 4.56 7.16
N ASN A 120 -0.41 5.58 6.39
CA ASN A 120 -0.46 6.96 6.84
C ASN A 120 -1.88 7.51 7.08
N ASP A 121 -2.91 6.81 6.60
CA ASP A 121 -4.31 7.21 6.75
C ASP A 121 -4.99 6.55 7.95
N TRP A 122 -4.26 5.70 8.68
CA TRP A 122 -4.85 4.89 9.74
C TRP A 122 -4.13 5.04 11.09
N PRO A 123 -4.88 5.06 12.21
CA PRO A 123 -4.30 4.92 13.56
C PRO A 123 -3.77 3.50 13.80
N ASP A 124 -3.18 3.26 14.97
CA ASP A 124 -2.43 2.03 15.27
C ASP A 124 -3.25 0.74 15.14
N GLU A 125 -4.45 0.71 15.69
CA GLU A 125 -5.29 -0.50 15.70
C GLU A 125 -5.67 -0.96 14.27
N PRO A 126 -6.23 -0.11 13.38
CA PRO A 126 -6.43 -0.46 11.98
C PRO A 126 -5.13 -0.79 11.24
N THR A 127 -4.02 -0.09 11.53
CA THR A 127 -2.72 -0.41 10.94
C THR A 127 -2.31 -1.85 11.23
N VAL A 128 -2.43 -2.30 12.49
CA VAL A 128 -2.17 -3.71 12.86
C VAL A 128 -3.12 -4.67 12.14
N ALA A 129 -4.39 -4.29 11.99
CA ALA A 129 -5.36 -5.13 11.27
C ALA A 129 -4.98 -5.30 9.78
N ILE A 130 -4.59 -4.22 9.09
CA ILE A 130 -4.13 -4.27 7.68
C ILE A 130 -2.88 -5.14 7.55
N LEU A 131 -1.88 -4.91 8.39
CA LEU A 131 -0.63 -5.69 8.39
C LEU A 131 -0.90 -7.18 8.67
N ARG A 132 -1.85 -7.50 9.55
CA ARG A 132 -2.26 -8.88 9.84
C ARG A 132 -2.89 -9.54 8.61
N ARG A 133 -3.70 -8.82 7.83
CA ARG A 133 -4.23 -9.34 6.56
C ARG A 133 -3.12 -9.66 5.57
N CYS A 134 -2.08 -8.83 5.50
CA CYS A 134 -0.91 -9.14 4.68
C CYS A 134 -0.18 -10.39 5.21
N ALA A 135 0.01 -10.52 6.53
CA ALA A 135 0.67 -11.67 7.13
C ALA A 135 -0.10 -12.97 6.91
N GLU A 136 -1.44 -12.95 7.05
CA GLU A 136 -2.32 -14.11 6.82
C GLU A 136 -2.30 -14.59 5.35
N ALA A 137 -2.12 -13.68 4.40
CA ALA A 137 -2.10 -14.00 2.97
C ALA A 137 -0.71 -14.39 2.46
N ALA A 138 0.36 -13.94 3.12
CA ALA A 138 1.74 -14.15 2.72
C ALA A 138 2.19 -15.59 2.94
N HIS A 139 2.96 -16.14 2.01
CA HIS A 139 3.71 -17.38 2.23
C HIS A 139 5.08 -17.10 2.92
N ALA A 140 5.76 -18.13 3.44
CA ALA A 140 6.98 -17.98 4.24
C ALA A 140 8.16 -17.24 3.54
N GLY A 141 8.15 -17.16 2.20
CA GLY A 141 9.17 -16.44 1.44
C GLY A 141 8.76 -15.03 1.00
N ALA A 142 7.50 -14.65 1.22
CA ALA A 142 6.97 -13.37 0.77
C ALA A 142 7.55 -12.19 1.54
N SER A 143 7.61 -11.03 0.86
CA SER A 143 7.93 -9.74 1.45
C SER A 143 6.68 -8.85 1.54
N ILE A 144 6.61 -8.03 2.57
CA ILE A 144 5.62 -6.97 2.71
C ILE A 144 6.38 -5.64 2.70
N ALA A 145 6.17 -4.81 1.66
CA ALA A 145 6.87 -3.54 1.49
C ALA A 145 5.93 -2.36 1.76
N ILE A 146 6.34 -1.48 2.66
CA ILE A 146 5.60 -0.31 3.10
C ILE A 146 6.31 0.95 2.60
N LEU A 147 5.61 1.73 1.77
CA LEU A 147 6.08 2.98 1.19
C LEU A 147 5.22 4.14 1.70
N GLY A 148 5.73 4.91 2.63
CA GLY A 148 4.98 5.96 3.32
C GLY A 148 4.28 5.47 4.59
N GLY A 149 3.91 6.40 5.47
CA GLY A 149 3.35 6.09 6.79
C GLY A 149 4.37 5.70 7.84
N VAL A 150 5.63 5.48 7.47
CA VAL A 150 6.75 5.23 8.39
C VAL A 150 7.89 6.19 8.08
N ALA A 151 8.59 6.64 9.11
CA ALA A 151 9.76 7.53 9.00
C ALA A 151 10.88 7.07 9.94
N PRO A 152 12.15 7.46 9.66
CA PRO A 152 13.24 7.27 10.62
C PRO A 152 12.90 7.87 11.99
N ASP A 153 13.38 7.25 13.08
CA ASP A 153 13.09 7.71 14.45
C ASP A 153 13.57 9.14 14.72
N ALA A 154 14.63 9.58 14.04
CA ALA A 154 15.17 10.94 14.15
C ALA A 154 14.49 11.95 13.21
N ALA A 155 13.52 11.55 12.40
CA ALA A 155 12.85 12.46 11.48
C ALA A 155 11.99 13.49 12.23
N PRO A 156 11.95 14.76 11.76
CA PRO A 156 11.03 15.73 12.32
C PRO A 156 9.58 15.25 12.14
N ARG A 157 8.77 15.39 13.17
CA ARG A 157 7.34 15.08 13.09
C ARG A 157 6.63 16.19 12.30
N THR A 158 6.44 15.97 11.03
CA THR A 158 5.59 16.84 10.18
C THR A 158 4.21 16.22 10.09
N LEU A 159 3.20 16.96 10.55
CA LEU A 159 1.80 16.59 10.37
C LEU A 159 1.31 17.26 9.07
N GLY A 160 1.01 16.45 8.06
CA GLY A 160 0.26 16.93 6.90
C GLY A 160 -1.20 17.20 7.28
N ILE A 161 -1.79 18.26 6.77
CA ILE A 161 -3.20 18.60 7.05
C ILE A 161 -4.14 17.52 6.52
N ASP A 162 -3.82 16.94 5.39
CA ASP A 162 -4.50 15.82 4.72
C ASP A 162 -4.53 14.56 5.61
N MET A 163 -3.42 14.22 6.26
CA MET A 163 -3.38 13.10 7.22
C MET A 163 -4.22 13.36 8.47
N LEU A 164 -4.27 14.62 8.93
CA LEU A 164 -5.12 15.00 10.08
C LEU A 164 -6.62 14.83 9.78
N VAL A 165 -7.04 15.08 8.56
CA VAL A 165 -8.45 14.95 8.13
C VAL A 165 -8.85 13.47 8.07
N ALA A 166 -7.96 12.58 7.61
CA ALA A 166 -8.18 11.14 7.55
C ALA A 166 -8.00 10.44 8.91
N GLY A 167 -7.46 11.14 9.93
CA GLY A 167 -7.15 10.56 11.24
C GLY A 167 -5.86 9.74 11.27
N GLY A 168 -5.06 9.88 10.22
CA GLY A 168 -3.82 9.14 10.05
C GLY A 168 -2.59 9.81 10.66
N LYS A 169 -1.45 9.15 10.53
CA LYS A 169 -0.17 9.62 11.05
C LYS A 169 1.01 8.98 10.33
N THR A 170 2.19 9.59 10.47
CA THR A 170 3.46 8.92 10.18
C THR A 170 4.02 8.36 11.49
N SER A 171 4.31 7.07 11.53
CA SER A 171 4.88 6.39 12.69
C SER A 171 6.40 6.39 12.63
N PRO A 172 7.11 6.69 13.74
CA PRO A 172 8.54 6.38 13.85
C PRO A 172 8.80 4.89 13.63
N LEU A 173 9.97 4.53 13.09
CA LEU A 173 10.32 3.15 12.78
C LEU A 173 10.20 2.22 14.01
N ALA A 174 10.65 2.68 15.18
CA ALA A 174 10.55 1.90 16.41
C ALA A 174 9.09 1.57 16.79
N GLN A 175 8.18 2.55 16.66
CA GLN A 175 6.75 2.33 16.88
C GLN A 175 6.17 1.37 15.83
N PHE A 176 6.49 1.59 14.55
CA PHE A 176 6.02 0.71 13.46
C PHE A 176 6.49 -0.74 13.66
N THR A 177 7.74 -0.95 14.09
CA THR A 177 8.28 -2.29 14.38
C THR A 177 7.44 -3.04 15.42
N GLU A 178 6.97 -2.34 16.45
CA GLU A 178 6.07 -2.95 17.45
C GLU A 178 4.69 -3.28 16.84
N LEU A 179 4.13 -2.42 15.98
CA LEU A 179 2.86 -2.71 15.30
C LEU A 179 2.99 -3.91 14.34
N ALA A 180 4.09 -3.98 13.60
CA ALA A 180 4.40 -5.11 12.73
C ALA A 180 4.50 -6.43 13.53
N ARG A 181 5.19 -6.42 14.67
CA ARG A 181 5.28 -7.57 15.57
C ARG A 181 3.91 -8.05 16.06
N GLN A 182 3.01 -7.14 16.42
CA GLN A 182 1.62 -7.48 16.82
C GLN A 182 0.81 -8.11 15.67
N ALA A 183 1.19 -7.82 14.43
CA ALA A 183 0.59 -8.40 13.24
C ALA A 183 1.24 -9.75 12.81
N GLY A 184 2.27 -10.23 13.52
CA GLY A 184 3.01 -11.45 13.16
C GLY A 184 4.10 -11.23 12.11
N LEU A 185 4.58 -9.99 11.98
CA LEU A 185 5.63 -9.59 11.04
C LEU A 185 6.89 -9.15 11.78
N GLU A 186 8.04 -9.32 11.13
CA GLU A 186 9.33 -8.75 11.55
C GLU A 186 9.85 -7.78 10.48
N VAL A 187 10.40 -6.65 10.89
CA VAL A 187 11.09 -5.71 10.01
C VAL A 187 12.45 -6.28 9.66
N VAL A 188 12.70 -6.53 8.37
CA VAL A 188 13.97 -7.10 7.89
C VAL A 188 14.87 -6.07 7.22
N ALA A 189 14.29 -4.98 6.70
CA ALA A 189 15.03 -3.86 6.14
C ALA A 189 14.24 -2.56 6.30
N ALA A 190 14.95 -1.45 6.48
CA ALA A 190 14.37 -0.12 6.47
C ALA A 190 15.42 0.89 6.00
N GLY A 191 15.04 1.82 5.12
CA GLY A 191 15.97 2.81 4.61
C GLY A 191 15.36 3.77 3.60
N THR A 192 16.11 4.83 3.31
CA THR A 192 15.76 5.76 2.24
C THR A 192 16.31 5.22 0.93
N GLN A 193 15.43 5.04 -0.04
CA GLN A 193 15.76 4.58 -1.39
C GLN A 193 16.33 5.72 -2.25
N SER A 194 16.81 5.39 -3.44
CA SER A 194 17.35 6.34 -4.42
C SER A 194 16.35 7.43 -4.80
N SER A 195 15.08 7.13 -4.77
CA SER A 195 13.96 8.08 -4.95
C SER A 195 13.80 9.10 -3.82
N GLY A 196 14.52 8.97 -2.70
CA GLY A 196 14.34 9.77 -1.49
C GLY A 196 13.20 9.28 -0.58
N ARG A 197 12.46 8.24 -0.97
CA ARG A 197 11.38 7.67 -0.17
C ARG A 197 11.92 6.71 0.88
N TYR A 198 11.36 6.80 2.09
CA TYR A 198 11.64 5.83 3.14
C TYR A 198 10.75 4.60 2.95
N VAL A 199 11.37 3.44 2.90
CA VAL A 199 10.71 2.15 2.69
C VAL A 199 11.05 1.23 3.85
N VAL A 200 10.05 0.45 4.28
CA VAL A 200 10.22 -0.62 5.27
C VAL A 200 9.81 -1.94 4.65
N GLU A 201 10.66 -2.95 4.76
CA GLU A 201 10.37 -4.32 4.33
C GLU A 201 10.19 -5.22 5.54
N CYS A 202 9.10 -5.97 5.54
CA CYS A 202 8.77 -6.96 6.56
C CYS A 202 8.67 -8.35 5.94
N LYS A 203 8.86 -9.37 6.79
CA LYS A 203 8.58 -10.78 6.52
C LYS A 203 7.75 -11.38 7.64
N LEU A 204 7.23 -12.59 7.43
CA LEU A 204 6.59 -13.33 8.50
C LEU A 204 7.59 -13.56 9.63
N ALA A 205 7.20 -13.27 10.86
CA ALA A 205 8.01 -13.56 12.03
C ALA A 205 8.26 -15.07 12.13
N GLN A 206 9.51 -15.46 12.38
CA GLN A 206 9.85 -16.86 12.62
C GLN A 206 9.29 -17.29 13.99
N SER A 207 8.57 -18.41 14.01
CA SER A 207 7.99 -19.00 15.22
C SER A 207 9.05 -19.62 16.11
#